data_538524b3df4f71e689756ddfa2f4effa
#
_entry.id   538524b3df4f71e689756ddfa2f4effa
#
_cell.length_a   1.000
_cell.length_b   1.000
_cell.length_c   1.000
_cell.angle_alpha   90.00
_cell.angle_beta   90.00
_cell.angle_gamma   90.00
#
_symmetry.space_group_name_H-M   'P 1'
#
loop_
_entity.id
_entity.type
_entity.pdbx_description
1 polymer ?
#
loop_
_entity_poly.entity_id
_entity_poly.type
_entity_poly.pdbx_seq_one_letter_code
_entity_poly.pdbx_strand_id
1 'polypeptide(L)'
;MAIKEFIKHHYRHFNAAVVVDASEAYIAHLNKGGKMFMTLAGAMSTAELGLSLAEMIRQDKVHAICCTGANLEEDIFNLVAHNHYERVPHYRQLSPKEEQELHDRGMNRVT
;
A
#
# COMPACT_ATOMS: atom_id res chain seq x y z
N MET A 1 -0.59 20.75 -13.91
CA MET A 1 -0.28 20.98 -12.47
C MET A 1 0.35 19.70 -11.93
N ALA A 2 1.51 19.76 -11.31
CA ALA A 2 2.13 18.60 -10.68
C ALA A 2 1.32 18.20 -9.40
N ILE A 3 1.32 16.90 -9.06
CA ILE A 3 0.59 16.40 -7.88
C ILE A 3 0.95 17.18 -6.61
N LYS A 4 2.23 17.49 -6.43
CA LYS A 4 2.71 18.28 -5.29
C LYS A 4 2.05 19.66 -5.21
N GLU A 5 1.91 20.34 -6.33
CA GLU A 5 1.27 21.66 -6.38
C GLU A 5 -0.23 21.57 -6.12
N PHE A 6 -0.88 20.54 -6.66
CA PHE A 6 -2.29 20.27 -6.40
C PHE A 6 -2.55 20.05 -4.89
N ILE A 7 -1.77 19.17 -4.25
CA ILE A 7 -1.92 18.91 -2.83
C ILE A 7 -1.69 20.19 -2.00
N LYS A 8 -0.63 20.96 -2.26
CA LYS A 8 -0.35 22.21 -1.56
C LYS A 8 -1.45 23.25 -1.75
N HIS A 9 -2.07 23.30 -2.91
CA HIS A 9 -3.13 24.26 -3.21
C HIS A 9 -4.44 23.93 -2.48
N HIS A 10 -4.77 22.63 -2.36
CA HIS A 10 -6.06 22.19 -1.84
C HIS A 10 -6.04 21.77 -0.37
N TYR A 11 -4.90 21.27 0.14
CA TYR A 11 -4.75 20.73 1.49
C TYR A 11 -4.24 21.82 2.46
N ARG A 12 -5.11 22.79 2.79
CA ARG A 12 -4.69 24.01 3.47
C ARG A 12 -4.92 24.00 4.99
N HIS A 13 -5.80 23.16 5.47
CA HIS A 13 -6.26 23.20 6.86
C HIS A 13 -6.45 21.81 7.44
N PHE A 14 -6.46 21.72 8.77
CA PHE A 14 -6.69 20.50 9.54
C PHE A 14 -5.74 19.35 9.13
N ASN A 15 -6.22 18.12 9.18
CA ASN A 15 -5.43 16.94 8.85
C ASN A 15 -4.93 16.92 7.40
N ALA A 16 -5.62 17.59 6.48
CA ALA A 16 -5.16 17.72 5.11
C ALA A 16 -3.86 18.54 5.03
N ALA A 17 -3.75 19.65 5.79
CA ALA A 17 -2.52 20.42 5.86
C ALA A 17 -1.36 19.62 6.48
N VAL A 18 -1.66 18.80 7.48
CA VAL A 18 -0.65 17.93 8.13
C VAL A 18 -0.01 16.95 7.15
N VAL A 19 -0.74 16.49 6.13
CA VAL A 19 -0.17 15.65 5.06
C VAL A 19 0.93 16.40 4.30
N VAL A 20 0.72 17.68 4.03
CA VAL A 20 1.72 18.53 3.36
C VAL A 20 2.94 18.71 4.27
N ASP A 21 2.69 19.10 5.53
CA ASP A 21 3.77 19.36 6.51
C ASP A 21 4.61 18.11 6.75
N ALA A 22 3.98 16.95 6.93
CA ALA A 22 4.67 15.68 7.13
C ALA A 22 5.50 15.30 5.89
N SER A 23 4.97 15.49 4.70
CA SER A 23 5.68 15.21 3.45
C SER A 23 6.91 16.11 3.30
N GLU A 24 6.78 17.39 3.61
CA GLU A 24 7.90 18.34 3.56
C GLU A 24 8.96 18.04 4.63
N ALA A 25 8.53 17.69 5.84
CA ALA A 25 9.44 17.28 6.91
C ALA A 25 10.21 16.02 6.54
N TYR A 26 9.56 15.04 5.92
CA TYR A 26 10.19 13.82 5.42
C TYR A 26 11.29 14.16 4.38
N ILE A 27 10.93 14.94 3.37
CA ILE A 27 11.87 15.37 2.33
C ILE A 27 13.06 16.12 2.94
N ALA A 28 12.80 17.04 3.84
CA ALA A 28 13.84 17.83 4.51
C ALA A 28 14.76 16.94 5.36
N HIS A 29 14.22 15.92 6.06
CA HIS A 29 14.99 14.95 6.83
C HIS A 29 15.97 14.17 5.94
N LEU A 30 15.48 13.63 4.83
CA LEU A 30 16.30 12.88 3.89
C LEU A 30 17.39 13.76 3.25
N ASN A 31 17.05 14.99 2.86
CA ASN A 31 18.01 15.92 2.26
C ASN A 31 19.16 16.31 3.20
N LYS A 32 18.96 16.17 4.51
CA LYS A 32 20.00 16.36 5.54
C LYS A 32 20.80 15.08 5.82
N GLY A 33 20.60 14.02 5.05
CA GLY A 33 21.26 12.72 5.26
C GLY A 33 20.58 11.85 6.32
N GLY A 34 19.38 12.20 6.75
CA GLY A 34 18.59 11.42 7.69
C GLY A 34 18.16 10.07 7.12
N LYS A 35 17.89 9.11 8.01
CA LYS A 35 17.43 7.77 7.65
C LYS A 35 15.97 7.60 8.05
N MET A 36 15.20 6.94 7.19
CA MET A 36 13.80 6.64 7.44
C MET A 36 13.60 5.16 7.80
N PHE A 37 13.06 4.94 8.98
CA PHE A 37 12.54 3.66 9.42
C PHE A 37 11.02 3.72 9.37
N MET A 38 10.39 2.79 8.65
CA MET A 38 8.95 2.75 8.45
C MET A 38 8.34 1.55 9.17
N THR A 39 7.21 1.75 9.81
CA THR A 39 6.42 0.67 10.41
C THR A 39 5.11 0.50 9.66
N LEU A 40 4.73 -0.74 9.37
CA LEU A 40 3.52 -1.08 8.62
C LEU A 40 2.62 -1.99 9.45
N ALA A 41 1.36 -1.62 9.57
CA ALA A 41 0.32 -2.50 10.08
C ALA A 41 0.00 -3.62 9.07
N GLY A 42 -0.84 -4.58 9.47
CA GLY A 42 -1.29 -5.66 8.58
C GLY A 42 -2.10 -5.16 7.38
N ALA A 43 -2.25 -6.01 6.37
CA ALA A 43 -3.01 -5.77 5.13
C ALA A 43 -2.52 -4.62 4.21
N MET A 44 -1.34 -4.09 4.45
CA MET A 44 -0.76 -3.07 3.56
C MET A 44 -0.26 -3.66 2.24
N SER A 45 0.17 -4.91 2.25
CA SER A 45 0.50 -5.71 1.05
C SER A 45 -0.74 -6.00 0.21
N THR A 46 -1.87 -6.34 0.82
CA THR A 46 -3.16 -6.51 0.13
C THR A 46 -3.58 -5.23 -0.59
N ALA A 47 -3.31 -4.07 -0.02
CA ALA A 47 -3.52 -2.76 -0.65
C ALA A 47 -2.47 -2.41 -1.71
N GLU A 48 -1.54 -3.31 -2.02
CA GLU A 48 -0.43 -3.14 -2.97
C GLU A 48 0.45 -1.91 -2.70
N LEU A 49 0.59 -1.49 -1.45
CA LEU A 49 1.54 -0.43 -1.08
C LEU A 49 2.99 -0.81 -1.38
N GLY A 50 3.29 -2.10 -1.54
CA GLY A 50 4.58 -2.61 -1.95
C GLY A 50 5.09 -1.98 -3.25
N LEU A 51 4.22 -1.64 -4.19
CA LEU A 51 4.59 -0.96 -5.44
C LEU A 51 5.28 0.39 -5.17
N SER A 52 4.69 1.20 -4.31
CA SER A 52 5.25 2.51 -3.94
C SER A 52 6.47 2.36 -3.03
N LEU A 53 6.42 1.45 -2.05
CA LEU A 53 7.50 1.22 -1.09
C LEU A 53 8.75 0.67 -1.77
N ALA A 54 8.62 -0.26 -2.70
CA ALA A 54 9.75 -0.80 -3.47
C ALA A 54 10.49 0.32 -4.22
N GLU A 55 9.76 1.23 -4.83
CA GLU A 55 10.36 2.38 -5.51
C GLU A 55 11.04 3.34 -4.51
N MET A 56 10.42 3.60 -3.36
CA MET A 56 11.02 4.41 -2.31
C MET A 56 12.31 3.79 -1.76
N ILE A 57 12.38 2.46 -1.64
CA ILE A 57 13.59 1.74 -1.24
C ILE A 57 14.68 1.91 -2.31
N ARG A 58 14.37 1.69 -3.58
CA ARG A 58 15.33 1.84 -4.69
C ARG A 58 15.93 3.23 -4.77
N GLN A 59 15.16 4.23 -4.36
CA GLN A 59 15.57 5.63 -4.36
C GLN A 59 16.19 6.10 -3.03
N ASP A 60 16.53 5.19 -2.11
CA ASP A 60 17.05 5.52 -0.78
C ASP A 60 16.13 6.47 0.02
N LYS A 61 14.81 6.31 -0.11
CA LYS A 61 13.82 7.10 0.64
C LYS A 61 13.31 6.34 1.87
N VAL A 62 13.40 5.02 1.89
CA VAL A 62 13.11 4.14 3.02
C VAL A 62 14.33 3.25 3.24
N HIS A 63 14.82 3.16 4.47
CA HIS A 63 16.07 2.48 4.80
C HIS A 63 15.87 1.21 5.63
N ALA A 64 14.78 1.15 6.38
CA ALA A 64 14.37 -0.04 7.11
C ALA A 64 12.85 -0.08 7.23
N ILE A 65 12.30 -1.28 7.27
CA ILE A 65 10.86 -1.53 7.44
C ILE A 65 10.68 -2.55 8.56
N CYS A 66 9.75 -2.25 9.46
CA CYS A 66 9.18 -3.22 10.39
C CYS A 66 7.72 -3.45 10.01
N CYS A 67 7.36 -4.68 9.71
CA CYS A 67 6.00 -5.01 9.30
C CYS A 67 5.54 -6.33 9.92
N THR A 68 4.26 -6.65 9.78
CA THR A 68 3.74 -7.96 10.16
C THR A 68 4.23 -9.04 9.21
N GLY A 69 4.35 -10.29 9.69
CA GLY A 69 4.69 -11.43 8.84
C GLY A 69 3.73 -11.60 7.67
N ALA A 70 2.44 -11.29 7.86
CA ALA A 70 1.43 -11.33 6.82
C ALA A 70 1.76 -10.42 5.63
N ASN A 71 2.29 -9.22 5.85
CA ASN A 71 2.70 -8.35 4.75
C ASN A 71 3.84 -8.98 3.90
N LEU A 72 4.80 -9.64 4.54
CA LEU A 72 5.90 -10.31 3.82
C LEU A 72 5.39 -11.53 3.07
N GLU A 73 4.50 -12.30 3.67
CA GLU A 73 3.90 -13.49 3.06
C GLU A 73 3.09 -13.12 1.82
N GLU A 74 2.23 -12.11 1.91
CA GLU A 74 1.43 -11.62 0.79
C GLU A 74 2.29 -11.02 -0.33
N ASP A 75 3.39 -10.35 -0.02
CA ASP A 75 4.33 -9.87 -1.03
C ASP A 75 5.00 -11.03 -1.78
N ILE A 76 5.29 -12.15 -1.10
CA ILE A 76 5.79 -13.37 -1.75
C ILE A 76 4.71 -13.96 -2.65
N PHE A 77 3.46 -14.02 -2.18
CA PHE A 77 2.35 -14.51 -3.01
C PHE A 77 2.14 -13.63 -4.23
N ASN A 78 2.19 -12.32 -4.09
CA ASN A 78 2.14 -11.39 -5.22
C ASN A 78 3.29 -11.63 -6.21
N LEU A 79 4.49 -11.90 -5.71
CA LEU A 79 5.65 -12.18 -6.57
C LEU A 79 5.45 -13.42 -7.44
N VAL A 80 4.91 -14.49 -6.89
CA VAL A 80 4.81 -15.79 -7.57
C VAL A 80 3.45 -16.06 -8.22
N ALA A 81 2.40 -15.38 -7.80
CA ALA A 81 1.01 -15.68 -8.17
C ALA A 81 0.16 -14.44 -8.51
N HIS A 82 0.76 -13.30 -8.81
CA HIS A 82 0.04 -12.06 -9.09
C HIS A 82 -1.10 -12.23 -10.12
N ASN A 83 -0.85 -12.99 -11.18
CA ASN A 83 -1.83 -13.20 -12.25
C ASN A 83 -2.99 -14.14 -11.86
N HIS A 84 -2.96 -14.72 -10.67
CA HIS A 84 -4.01 -15.58 -10.14
C HIS A 84 -4.96 -14.83 -9.19
N TYR A 85 -4.68 -13.58 -8.88
CA TYR A 85 -5.61 -12.73 -8.13
C TYR A 85 -6.73 -12.24 -9.04
N GLU A 86 -7.96 -12.29 -8.52
CA GLU A 86 -9.14 -11.81 -9.22
C GLU A 86 -9.89 -10.80 -8.33
N ARG A 87 -10.21 -9.65 -8.88
CA ARG A 87 -11.03 -8.68 -8.18
C ARG A 87 -12.49 -8.98 -8.40
N VAL A 88 -13.25 -9.21 -7.32
CA VAL A 88 -14.69 -9.45 -7.32
C VAL A 88 -15.43 -8.23 -6.77
N PRO A 89 -15.81 -7.23 -7.60
CA PRO A 89 -16.36 -5.95 -7.10
C PRO A 89 -17.68 -6.10 -6.36
N HIS A 90 -18.49 -7.12 -6.73
CA HIS A 90 -19.81 -7.35 -6.16
C HIS A 90 -19.82 -8.41 -5.05
N TYR A 91 -18.70 -8.61 -4.38
CA TYR A 91 -18.51 -9.69 -3.40
C TYR A 91 -19.58 -9.75 -2.31
N ARG A 92 -20.20 -8.61 -1.94
CA ARG A 92 -21.26 -8.55 -0.93
C ARG A 92 -22.63 -9.05 -1.42
N GLN A 93 -22.78 -9.22 -2.72
CA GLN A 93 -24.03 -9.60 -3.39
C GLN A 93 -23.98 -11.03 -3.92
N LEU A 94 -22.84 -11.70 -3.75
CA LEU A 94 -22.68 -13.08 -4.18
C LEU A 94 -23.67 -14.00 -3.46
N SER A 95 -24.35 -14.81 -4.24
CA SER A 95 -25.17 -15.90 -3.72
C SER A 95 -24.29 -17.05 -3.19
N PRO A 96 -24.80 -17.93 -2.34
CA PRO A 96 -24.05 -19.10 -1.89
C PRO A 96 -23.56 -20.00 -3.04
N LYS A 97 -24.26 -20.03 -4.15
CA LYS A 97 -23.86 -20.79 -5.35
C LYS A 97 -22.64 -20.16 -6.02
N GLU A 98 -22.64 -18.85 -6.20
CA GLU A 98 -21.51 -18.12 -6.79
C GLU A 98 -20.25 -18.19 -5.89
N GLU A 99 -20.42 -18.14 -4.57
CA GLU A 99 -19.33 -18.37 -3.63
C GLU A 99 -18.75 -19.78 -3.77
N GLN A 100 -19.61 -20.80 -3.93
CA GLN A 100 -19.18 -22.16 -4.15
C GLN A 100 -18.44 -22.32 -5.49
N GLU A 101 -18.91 -21.67 -6.55
CA GLU A 101 -18.26 -21.69 -7.86
C GLU A 101 -16.86 -21.06 -7.81
N LEU A 102 -16.68 -19.96 -7.04
CA LEU A 102 -15.37 -19.36 -6.81
C LEU A 102 -14.45 -20.34 -6.07
N HIS A 103 -14.94 -20.96 -5.00
CA HIS A 103 -14.19 -21.94 -4.23
C HIS A 103 -13.77 -23.14 -5.11
N ASP A 104 -14.67 -23.67 -5.93
CA ASP A 104 -14.40 -24.82 -6.82
C ASP A 104 -13.34 -24.48 -7.89
N ARG A 105 -13.19 -23.20 -8.24
CA ARG A 105 -12.11 -22.68 -9.08
C ARG A 105 -10.79 -22.48 -8.30
N GLY A 106 -10.75 -22.82 -7.03
CA GLY A 106 -9.58 -22.64 -6.17
C GLY A 106 -9.36 -21.21 -5.67
N MET A 107 -10.38 -20.34 -5.79
CA MET A 107 -10.30 -18.96 -5.34
C MET A 107 -10.59 -18.88 -3.83
N ASN A 108 -9.70 -18.27 -3.10
CA ASN A 108 -9.87 -17.98 -1.68
C ASN A 108 -9.97 -16.47 -1.47
N ARG A 109 -10.85 -16.09 -0.56
CA ARG A 109 -11.07 -14.68 -0.24
C ARG A 109 -9.86 -14.11 0.49
N VAL A 110 -9.34 -12.99 0.00
CA VAL A 110 -8.36 -12.17 0.71
C VAL A 110 -9.10 -10.99 1.32
N THR A 111 -9.05 -10.82 2.63
CA THR A 111 -9.78 -9.79 3.38
C THR A 111 -8.83 -8.97 4.24
#